data_e99edba75bef3bfd348450e0b2166121
#
_entry.id   e99edba75bef3bfd348450e0b2166121
#
_cell.length_a   1.000
_cell.length_b   1.000
_cell.length_c   1.000
_cell.angle_alpha   90.00
_cell.angle_beta   90.00
_cell.angle_gamma   90.00
#
_symmetry.space_group_name_H-M   'P 1'
#
loop_
_entity.id
_entity.type
_entity.pdbx_description
1 polymer ?
#
loop_
_entity_poly.entity_id
_entity_poly.type
_entity_poly.pdbx_seq_one_letter_code
_entity_poly.pdbx_strand_id
1 'polypeptide(L)'
;MKSNKTNWIIGAIAVLVLPLILQSFGNAWVRIADVALLYVMLALGLNIVVGYAGLLDLGYVAFYAMGAYLFGLMASPHLSDTFPAFAAMFPNGLHTSLLIVIPLAAVLAAALGALLGAPTLKLRGDYLAIVTLGFGEIIRIFLNNLDHPVNITNGPKGLGQIDSIRIFGLDLGKNLNIGDFQISSVTLYYYLFLLLVIGTVVVCYRLQDSRIGRAWMAIREDEIAAKAMGINTRNMKLLAFGMGASFGGVAGAM
;
A
#
# COMPACT_ATOMS: atom_id res chain seq x y z
N MET A 1 7.89 26.94 21.92
CA MET A 1 8.02 25.49 21.65
C MET A 1 7.16 24.57 22.54
N LYS A 2 6.62 24.97 23.70
CA LYS A 2 5.72 24.11 24.53
C LYS A 2 4.31 23.93 23.95
N SER A 3 3.78 24.89 23.21
CA SER A 3 2.43 24.84 22.60
C SER A 3 2.27 23.71 21.55
N ASN A 4 3.31 23.36 20.82
CA ASN A 4 3.22 22.32 19.79
C ASN A 4 2.99 20.91 20.35
N LYS A 5 3.56 20.54 21.49
CA LYS A 5 3.40 19.18 22.05
C LYS A 5 1.98 18.88 22.48
N THR A 6 1.31 19.88 23.09
CA THR A 6 -0.09 19.74 23.53
C THR A 6 -1.03 19.56 22.33
N ASN A 7 -0.83 20.31 21.26
CA ASN A 7 -1.64 20.18 20.03
C ASN A 7 -1.48 18.81 19.35
N TRP A 8 -0.25 18.26 19.35
CA TRP A 8 -0.01 16.91 18.83
C TRP A 8 -0.68 15.83 19.66
N ILE A 9 -0.66 15.96 21.00
CA ILE A 9 -1.34 15.01 21.90
C ILE A 9 -2.86 15.08 21.69
N ILE A 10 -3.43 16.28 21.61
CA ILE A 10 -4.87 16.46 21.34
C ILE A 10 -5.25 15.85 19.99
N GLY A 11 -4.44 16.08 18.94
CA GLY A 11 -4.67 15.49 17.62
C GLY A 11 -4.61 13.95 17.64
N ALA A 12 -3.64 13.37 18.33
CA ALA A 12 -3.51 11.92 18.47
C ALA A 12 -4.70 11.31 19.21
N ILE A 13 -5.15 11.93 20.31
CA ILE A 13 -6.34 11.51 21.06
C ILE A 13 -7.59 11.61 20.18
N ALA A 14 -7.75 12.72 19.44
CA ALA A 14 -8.88 12.92 18.55
C ALA A 14 -8.97 11.81 17.48
N VAL A 15 -7.86 11.44 16.85
CA VAL A 15 -7.80 10.37 15.84
C VAL A 15 -8.10 9.00 16.47
N LEU A 16 -7.66 8.73 17.69
CA LEU A 16 -7.97 7.48 18.40
C LEU A 16 -9.43 7.37 18.82
N VAL A 17 -10.07 8.47 19.22
CA VAL A 17 -11.48 8.47 19.68
C VAL A 17 -12.45 8.58 18.50
N LEU A 18 -12.00 9.11 17.37
CA LEU A 18 -12.81 9.35 16.17
C LEU A 18 -13.69 8.14 15.76
N PRO A 19 -13.16 6.90 15.63
CA PRO A 19 -13.97 5.77 15.18
C PRO A 19 -15.09 5.40 16.15
N LEU A 20 -14.90 5.61 17.46
CA LEU A 20 -15.92 5.35 18.46
C LEU A 20 -17.07 6.35 18.35
N ILE A 21 -16.76 7.62 18.07
CA ILE A 21 -17.76 8.65 17.81
C ILE A 21 -18.50 8.35 16.51
N LEU A 22 -17.75 8.01 15.43
CA LEU A 22 -18.36 7.68 14.15
C LEU A 22 -19.22 6.43 14.20
N GLN A 23 -18.85 5.43 15.00
CA GLN A 23 -19.64 4.22 15.19
C GLN A 23 -21.04 4.52 15.78
N SER A 24 -21.18 5.57 16.63
CA SER A 24 -22.49 5.98 17.16
C SER A 24 -23.43 6.55 16.09
N PHE A 25 -22.87 7.08 14.99
CA PHE A 25 -23.61 7.55 13.81
C PHE A 25 -23.83 6.46 12.77
N GLY A 26 -23.15 5.31 12.91
CA GLY A 26 -23.28 4.15 12.04
C GLY A 26 -21.95 3.68 11.44
N ASN A 27 -21.85 2.37 11.19
CA ASN A 27 -20.64 1.73 10.66
C ASN A 27 -20.20 2.25 9.28
N ALA A 28 -21.11 2.85 8.50
CA ALA A 28 -20.78 3.44 7.20
C ALA A 28 -19.77 4.59 7.33
N TRP A 29 -19.89 5.41 8.36
CA TRP A 29 -18.96 6.52 8.62
C TRP A 29 -17.57 6.05 9.00
N VAL A 30 -17.47 4.97 9.77
CA VAL A 30 -16.18 4.36 10.12
C VAL A 30 -15.51 3.81 8.86
N ARG A 31 -16.27 3.15 7.97
CA ARG A 31 -15.75 2.64 6.69
C ARG A 31 -15.20 3.76 5.79
N ILE A 32 -15.83 4.93 5.78
CA ILE A 32 -15.30 6.10 5.05
C ILE A 32 -13.97 6.54 5.64
N ALA A 33 -13.84 6.52 6.97
CA ALA A 33 -12.57 6.84 7.64
C ALA A 33 -11.48 5.80 7.33
N ASP A 34 -11.81 4.50 7.22
CA ASP A 34 -10.88 3.45 6.81
C ASP A 34 -10.33 3.70 5.40
N VAL A 35 -11.23 4.00 4.46
CA VAL A 35 -10.84 4.36 3.08
C VAL A 35 -9.97 5.62 3.07
N ALA A 36 -10.27 6.61 3.91
CA ALA A 36 -9.45 7.81 4.02
C ALA A 36 -8.03 7.49 4.52
N LEU A 37 -7.87 6.62 5.53
CA LEU A 37 -6.56 6.16 6.00
C LEU A 37 -5.77 5.43 4.91
N LEU A 38 -6.44 4.61 4.12
CA LEU A 38 -5.83 3.94 2.97
C LEU A 38 -5.30 4.96 1.95
N TYR A 39 -6.08 5.97 1.60
CA TYR A 39 -5.62 7.04 0.71
C TYR A 39 -4.48 7.87 1.30
N VAL A 40 -4.47 8.12 2.60
CA VAL A 40 -3.33 8.76 3.29
C VAL A 40 -2.07 7.93 3.12
N MET A 41 -2.15 6.62 3.27
CA MET A 41 -1.00 5.74 3.10
C MET A 41 -0.50 5.72 1.65
N LEU A 42 -1.41 5.67 0.66
CA LEU A 42 -1.06 5.80 -0.76
C LEU A 42 -0.38 7.14 -1.07
N ALA A 43 -0.91 8.23 -0.53
CA ALA A 43 -0.34 9.57 -0.71
C ALA A 43 1.07 9.69 -0.11
N LEU A 44 1.29 9.10 1.08
CA LEU A 44 2.62 9.06 1.70
C LEU A 44 3.62 8.26 0.89
N GLY A 45 3.22 7.10 0.34
CA GLY A 45 4.07 6.31 -0.54
C GLY A 45 4.39 7.03 -1.85
N LEU A 46 3.40 7.67 -2.47
CA LEU A 46 3.59 8.49 -3.67
C LEU A 46 4.51 9.69 -3.39
N ASN A 47 4.43 10.28 -2.20
CA ASN A 47 5.28 11.40 -1.81
C ASN A 47 6.77 11.02 -1.77
N ILE A 48 7.13 9.76 -1.60
CA ILE A 48 8.53 9.31 -1.69
C ILE A 48 9.05 9.51 -3.12
N VAL A 49 8.24 9.16 -4.12
CA VAL A 49 8.62 9.23 -5.53
C VAL A 49 8.54 10.67 -6.04
N VAL A 50 7.39 11.32 -5.83
CA VAL A 50 7.12 12.66 -6.36
C VAL A 50 7.73 13.75 -5.47
N GLY A 51 7.50 13.66 -4.16
CA GLY A 51 7.91 14.71 -3.22
C GLY A 51 9.41 14.73 -2.97
N TYR A 52 10.02 13.58 -2.67
CA TYR A 52 11.45 13.53 -2.35
C TYR A 52 12.33 13.41 -3.58
N ALA A 53 12.02 12.49 -4.50
CA ALA A 53 12.86 12.23 -5.68
C ALA A 53 12.50 13.10 -6.90
N GLY A 54 11.39 13.81 -6.89
CA GLY A 54 10.95 14.68 -7.98
C GLY A 54 10.58 13.94 -9.27
N LEU A 55 10.14 12.68 -9.15
CA LEU A 55 9.79 11.83 -10.29
C LEU A 55 8.27 11.77 -10.42
N LEU A 56 7.72 12.24 -11.55
CA LEU A 56 6.28 12.19 -11.80
C LEU A 56 5.86 10.74 -12.10
N ASP A 57 5.14 10.13 -11.18
CA ASP A 57 4.57 8.79 -11.33
C ASP A 57 3.04 8.88 -11.27
N LEU A 58 2.39 8.71 -12.43
CA LEU A 58 0.94 8.68 -12.57
C LEU A 58 0.40 7.24 -12.59
N GLY A 59 1.28 6.24 -12.64
CA GLY A 59 0.93 4.82 -12.62
C GLY A 59 0.92 4.18 -11.23
N TYR A 60 1.10 4.95 -10.17
CA TYR A 60 1.28 4.48 -8.80
C TYR A 60 0.18 3.51 -8.30
N VAL A 61 -1.06 3.70 -8.76
CA VAL A 61 -2.21 2.84 -8.43
C VAL A 61 -2.02 1.38 -8.86
N ALA A 62 -1.15 1.12 -9.85
CA ALA A 62 -0.81 -0.24 -10.26
C ALA A 62 -0.17 -1.07 -9.14
N PHE A 63 0.67 -0.46 -8.31
CA PHE A 63 1.30 -1.13 -7.17
C PHE A 63 0.29 -1.45 -6.06
N TYR A 64 -0.69 -0.57 -5.87
CA TYR A 64 -1.85 -0.83 -5.01
C TYR A 64 -2.64 -2.05 -5.50
N ALA A 65 -2.98 -2.10 -6.79
CA ALA A 65 -3.69 -3.23 -7.37
C ALA A 65 -2.93 -4.56 -7.19
N MET A 66 -1.60 -4.55 -7.36
CA MET A 66 -0.76 -5.74 -7.13
C MET A 66 -0.84 -6.23 -5.68
N GLY A 67 -0.80 -5.34 -4.70
CA GLY A 67 -0.96 -5.69 -3.30
C GLY A 67 -2.33 -6.27 -2.99
N ALA A 68 -3.39 -5.66 -3.52
CA ALA A 68 -4.77 -6.10 -3.34
C ALA A 68 -5.01 -7.51 -3.91
N TYR A 69 -4.55 -7.77 -5.14
CA TYR A 69 -4.66 -9.10 -5.74
C TYR A 69 -3.80 -10.13 -5.03
N LEU A 70 -2.59 -9.74 -4.56
CA LEU A 70 -1.76 -10.66 -3.79
C LEU A 70 -2.47 -11.12 -2.51
N PHE A 71 -3.03 -10.18 -1.74
CA PHE A 71 -3.80 -10.53 -0.55
C PHE A 71 -5.04 -11.33 -0.90
N GLY A 72 -5.82 -10.90 -1.88
CA GLY A 72 -7.02 -11.60 -2.33
C GLY A 72 -6.75 -13.04 -2.76
N LEU A 73 -5.68 -13.30 -3.52
CA LEU A 73 -5.30 -14.65 -3.94
C LEU A 73 -4.80 -15.53 -2.79
N MET A 74 -4.06 -14.95 -1.83
CA MET A 74 -3.52 -15.69 -0.70
C MET A 74 -4.52 -15.90 0.45
N ALA A 75 -5.57 -15.08 0.51
CA ALA A 75 -6.59 -15.13 1.55
C ALA A 75 -7.94 -15.70 1.03
N SER A 76 -7.98 -16.26 -0.18
CA SER A 76 -9.18 -16.85 -0.78
C SER A 76 -8.90 -18.27 -1.28
N PRO A 77 -9.92 -19.12 -1.45
CA PRO A 77 -9.79 -20.45 -2.05
C PRO A 77 -9.61 -20.40 -3.58
N HIS A 78 -9.67 -19.24 -4.20
CA HIS A 78 -9.71 -19.07 -5.66
C HIS A 78 -8.59 -19.81 -6.40
N LEU A 79 -7.35 -19.81 -5.88
CA LEU A 79 -6.24 -20.56 -6.50
C LEU A 79 -6.45 -22.07 -6.45
N SER A 80 -7.00 -22.59 -5.36
CA SER A 80 -7.31 -24.01 -5.22
C SER A 80 -8.47 -24.43 -6.11
N ASP A 81 -9.47 -23.56 -6.27
CA ASP A 81 -10.61 -23.83 -7.14
C ASP A 81 -10.23 -23.81 -8.64
N THR A 82 -9.22 -22.99 -8.99
CA THR A 82 -8.82 -22.82 -10.40
C THR A 82 -7.74 -23.80 -10.84
N PHE A 83 -6.78 -24.14 -9.95
CA PHE A 83 -5.62 -24.94 -10.29
C PHE A 83 -5.62 -26.30 -9.57
N PRO A 84 -5.85 -27.44 -10.30
CA PRO A 84 -5.86 -28.78 -9.68
C PRO A 84 -4.54 -29.14 -8.97
N ALA A 85 -3.40 -28.69 -9.50
CA ALA A 85 -2.10 -28.91 -8.87
C ALA A 85 -1.97 -28.16 -7.54
N PHE A 86 -2.60 -27.00 -7.43
CA PHE A 86 -2.63 -26.21 -6.20
C PHE A 86 -3.62 -26.79 -5.18
N ALA A 87 -4.77 -27.28 -5.65
CA ALA A 87 -5.77 -27.97 -4.84
C ALA A 87 -5.22 -29.26 -4.19
N ALA A 88 -4.30 -29.96 -4.87
CA ALA A 88 -3.65 -31.16 -4.33
C ALA A 88 -2.74 -30.82 -3.13
N MET A 89 -2.14 -29.64 -3.10
CA MET A 89 -1.25 -29.20 -2.01
C MET A 89 -2.02 -28.44 -0.91
N PHE A 90 -3.02 -27.64 -1.30
CA PHE A 90 -3.82 -26.77 -0.42
C PHE A 90 -5.30 -26.87 -0.77
N PRO A 91 -6.01 -27.93 -0.31
CA PRO A 91 -7.39 -28.19 -0.72
C PRO A 91 -8.38 -27.06 -0.41
N ASN A 92 -8.15 -26.33 0.68
CA ASN A 92 -9.05 -25.28 1.15
C ASN A 92 -8.54 -23.87 0.82
N GLY A 93 -7.40 -23.70 0.17
CA GLY A 93 -6.74 -22.42 -0.03
C GLY A 93 -5.53 -22.22 0.88
N LEU A 94 -4.80 -21.11 0.69
CA LEU A 94 -3.59 -20.81 1.51
C LEU A 94 -3.94 -20.25 2.88
N HIS A 95 -5.04 -19.49 3.00
CA HIS A 95 -5.50 -18.83 4.24
C HIS A 95 -4.38 -18.11 4.98
N THR A 96 -3.54 -17.37 4.22
CA THR A 96 -2.30 -16.79 4.74
C THR A 96 -2.60 -15.56 5.60
N SER A 97 -1.92 -15.47 6.75
CA SER A 97 -2.05 -14.30 7.63
C SER A 97 -1.56 -13.02 6.97
N LEU A 98 -2.26 -11.89 7.21
CA LEU A 98 -1.87 -10.57 6.74
C LEU A 98 -0.42 -10.20 7.11
N LEU A 99 0.08 -10.64 8.26
CA LEU A 99 1.45 -10.39 8.71
C LEU A 99 2.52 -10.95 7.76
N ILE A 100 2.20 -12.01 7.02
CA ILE A 100 3.09 -12.59 5.99
C ILE A 100 2.86 -11.88 4.66
N VAL A 101 1.61 -11.54 4.35
CA VAL A 101 1.26 -10.91 3.07
C VAL A 101 1.81 -9.49 2.96
N ILE A 102 1.79 -8.70 4.04
CA ILE A 102 2.31 -7.32 4.04
C ILE A 102 3.78 -7.25 3.57
N PRO A 103 4.76 -7.96 4.19
CA PRO A 103 6.14 -7.91 3.72
C PRO A 103 6.31 -8.49 2.31
N LEU A 104 5.54 -9.52 1.96
CA LEU A 104 5.57 -10.09 0.62
C LEU A 104 5.05 -9.09 -0.42
N ALA A 105 3.93 -8.42 -0.15
CA ALA A 105 3.39 -7.37 -1.00
C ALA A 105 4.37 -6.20 -1.16
N ALA A 106 5.01 -5.78 -0.06
CA ALA A 106 6.04 -4.74 -0.09
C ALA A 106 7.21 -5.12 -1.01
N VAL A 107 7.74 -6.35 -0.88
CA VAL A 107 8.88 -6.82 -1.68
C VAL A 107 8.50 -6.99 -3.14
N LEU A 108 7.36 -7.62 -3.45
CA LEU A 108 6.90 -7.81 -4.83
C LEU A 108 6.60 -6.48 -5.50
N ALA A 109 5.90 -5.56 -4.83
CA ALA A 109 5.65 -4.23 -5.38
C ALA A 109 6.95 -3.43 -5.57
N ALA A 110 7.92 -3.53 -4.64
CA ALA A 110 9.23 -2.90 -4.78
C ALA A 110 10.00 -3.46 -5.98
N ALA A 111 9.99 -4.77 -6.19
CA ALA A 111 10.63 -5.41 -7.33
C ALA A 111 10.01 -4.97 -8.65
N LEU A 112 8.67 -4.93 -8.74
CA LEU A 112 7.95 -4.42 -9.91
C LEU A 112 8.19 -2.93 -10.13
N GLY A 113 8.18 -2.12 -9.06
CA GLY A 113 8.52 -0.70 -9.15
C GLY A 113 9.93 -0.47 -9.69
N ALA A 114 10.92 -1.25 -9.23
CA ALA A 114 12.27 -1.19 -9.76
C ALA A 114 12.34 -1.68 -11.21
N LEU A 115 11.62 -2.75 -11.57
CA LEU A 115 11.57 -3.30 -12.92
C LEU A 115 10.95 -2.29 -13.91
N LEU A 116 9.83 -1.68 -13.57
CA LEU A 116 9.16 -0.67 -14.38
C LEU A 116 9.93 0.67 -14.39
N GLY A 117 10.55 1.01 -13.26
CA GLY A 117 11.40 2.19 -13.14
C GLY A 117 12.65 2.12 -14.02
N ALA A 118 13.26 0.94 -14.21
CA ALA A 118 14.52 0.80 -14.93
C ALA A 118 14.52 1.35 -16.37
N PRO A 119 13.53 1.04 -17.24
CA PRO A 119 13.44 1.62 -18.58
C PRO A 119 13.00 3.09 -18.55
N THR A 120 12.15 3.49 -17.61
CA THR A 120 11.56 4.84 -17.55
C THR A 120 12.53 5.90 -17.06
N LEU A 121 13.58 5.52 -16.32
CA LEU A 121 14.57 6.47 -15.79
C LEU A 121 15.37 7.25 -16.85
N LYS A 122 15.33 6.82 -18.11
CA LYS A 122 15.91 7.57 -19.24
C LYS A 122 15.03 8.74 -19.67
N LEU A 123 13.75 8.71 -19.31
CA LEU A 123 12.77 9.73 -19.62
C LEU A 123 12.80 10.83 -18.53
N ARG A 124 12.46 12.04 -18.91
CA ARG A 124 12.44 13.20 -18.01
C ARG A 124 11.11 13.93 -18.08
N GLY A 125 10.72 14.53 -16.97
CA GLY A 125 9.52 15.37 -16.88
C GLY A 125 8.26 14.67 -17.36
N ASP A 126 7.53 15.30 -18.25
CA ASP A 126 6.21 14.87 -18.72
C ASP A 126 6.22 13.51 -19.46
N TYR A 127 7.33 13.17 -20.13
CA TYR A 127 7.45 11.86 -20.78
C TYR A 127 7.44 10.70 -19.78
N LEU A 128 8.05 10.91 -18.61
CA LEU A 128 8.00 9.93 -17.53
C LEU A 128 6.55 9.75 -17.05
N ALA A 129 5.83 10.86 -16.82
CA ALA A 129 4.45 10.84 -16.37
C ALA A 129 3.52 10.11 -17.36
N ILE A 130 3.66 10.36 -18.67
CA ILE A 130 2.86 9.70 -19.71
C ILE A 130 3.13 8.19 -19.73
N VAL A 131 4.38 7.77 -19.63
CA VAL A 131 4.73 6.35 -19.66
C VAL A 131 4.28 5.63 -18.38
N THR A 132 4.40 6.24 -17.20
CA THR A 132 3.90 5.64 -15.96
C THR A 132 2.38 5.55 -15.96
N LEU A 133 1.66 6.54 -16.49
CA LEU A 133 0.21 6.47 -16.70
C LEU A 133 -0.15 5.28 -17.61
N GLY A 134 0.58 5.12 -18.73
CA GLY A 134 0.38 4.00 -19.64
C GLY A 134 0.60 2.65 -18.96
N PHE A 135 1.61 2.51 -18.10
CA PHE A 135 1.81 1.30 -17.30
C PHE A 135 0.66 1.03 -16.35
N GLY A 136 0.16 2.06 -15.66
CA GLY A 136 -1.01 1.92 -14.79
C GLY A 136 -2.22 1.36 -15.53
N GLU A 137 -2.48 1.88 -16.73
CA GLU A 137 -3.59 1.44 -17.58
C GLU A 137 -3.36 0.02 -18.14
N ILE A 138 -2.14 -0.32 -18.57
CA ILE A 138 -1.80 -1.68 -19.00
C ILE A 138 -2.05 -2.69 -17.88
N ILE A 139 -1.60 -2.41 -16.65
CA ILE A 139 -1.81 -3.30 -15.51
C ILE A 139 -3.31 -3.43 -15.21
N ARG A 140 -4.07 -2.35 -15.27
CA ARG A 140 -5.53 -2.37 -15.08
C ARG A 140 -6.22 -3.28 -16.11
N ILE A 141 -5.88 -3.10 -17.38
CA ILE A 141 -6.43 -3.92 -18.47
C ILE A 141 -6.03 -5.38 -18.30
N PHE A 142 -4.76 -5.63 -17.96
CA PHE A 142 -4.23 -6.97 -17.75
C PHE A 142 -4.97 -7.69 -16.60
N LEU A 143 -5.14 -7.06 -15.46
CA LEU A 143 -5.84 -7.62 -14.31
C LEU A 143 -7.32 -7.89 -14.61
N ASN A 144 -7.98 -7.07 -15.43
CA ASN A 144 -9.35 -7.26 -15.82
C ASN A 144 -9.56 -8.36 -16.88
N ASN A 145 -8.52 -8.79 -17.58
CA ASN A 145 -8.59 -9.80 -18.64
C ASN A 145 -7.86 -11.12 -18.28
N LEU A 146 -7.33 -11.23 -17.05
CA LEU A 146 -6.67 -12.44 -16.56
C LEU A 146 -7.67 -13.50 -16.06
N ASP A 147 -8.84 -13.58 -16.66
CA ASP A 147 -9.84 -14.64 -16.49
C ASP A 147 -9.77 -15.70 -17.61
N HIS A 148 -9.09 -15.39 -18.74
CA HIS A 148 -8.89 -16.27 -19.89
C HIS A 148 -7.44 -16.21 -20.38
N PRO A 149 -6.80 -17.33 -20.81
CA PRO A 149 -7.29 -18.74 -20.83
C PRO A 149 -7.29 -19.41 -19.46
N VAL A 150 -6.64 -18.81 -18.47
CA VAL A 150 -6.53 -19.30 -17.08
C VAL A 150 -7.09 -18.22 -16.15
N ASN A 151 -8.06 -18.59 -15.30
CA ASN A 151 -8.70 -17.65 -14.41
C ASN A 151 -7.83 -17.38 -13.18
N ILE A 152 -7.03 -16.31 -13.20
CA ILE A 152 -6.19 -15.91 -12.07
C ILE A 152 -6.87 -14.83 -11.22
N THR A 153 -7.44 -13.81 -11.88
CA THR A 153 -7.99 -12.62 -11.20
C THR A 153 -9.51 -12.61 -11.11
N ASN A 154 -10.18 -13.54 -11.78
CA ASN A 154 -11.63 -13.54 -12.01
C ASN A 154 -12.14 -12.31 -12.81
N GLY A 155 -11.22 -11.61 -13.47
CA GLY A 155 -11.52 -10.49 -14.35
C GLY A 155 -12.31 -9.37 -13.64
N PRO A 156 -13.32 -8.79 -14.34
CA PRO A 156 -14.13 -7.70 -13.78
C PRO A 156 -14.99 -8.09 -12.56
N LYS A 157 -15.21 -9.39 -12.33
CA LYS A 157 -15.98 -9.89 -11.17
C LYS A 157 -15.23 -9.74 -9.87
N GLY A 158 -13.87 -9.70 -9.95
CA GLY A 158 -13.00 -9.66 -8.80
C GLY A 158 -12.97 -10.95 -7.99
N LEU A 159 -12.08 -11.00 -6.99
CA LEU A 159 -11.94 -12.12 -6.08
C LEU A 159 -13.01 -12.04 -4.98
N GLY A 160 -13.71 -13.13 -4.74
CA GLY A 160 -14.67 -13.27 -3.66
C GLY A 160 -14.14 -14.16 -2.52
N GLN A 161 -14.93 -14.29 -1.43
CA GLN A 161 -14.62 -15.18 -0.30
C GLN A 161 -13.24 -14.94 0.31
N ILE A 162 -12.85 -13.66 0.44
CA ILE A 162 -11.61 -13.27 1.11
C ILE A 162 -11.77 -13.44 2.61
N ASP A 163 -10.84 -14.13 3.25
CA ASP A 163 -10.84 -14.36 4.68
C ASP A 163 -10.76 -13.06 5.48
N SER A 164 -11.40 -13.05 6.65
CA SER A 164 -11.19 -12.00 7.63
C SER A 164 -9.74 -12.00 8.14
N ILE A 165 -9.22 -10.81 8.40
CA ILE A 165 -7.87 -10.66 8.93
C ILE A 165 -7.81 -11.20 10.35
N ARG A 166 -6.90 -12.16 10.60
CA ARG A 166 -6.60 -12.70 11.92
C ARG A 166 -5.21 -12.29 12.35
N ILE A 167 -5.12 -11.64 13.51
CA ILE A 167 -3.84 -11.20 14.10
C ILE A 167 -3.78 -11.70 15.52
N PHE A 168 -2.76 -12.48 15.88
CA PHE A 168 -2.55 -13.04 17.23
C PHE A 168 -3.78 -13.73 17.85
N GLY A 169 -4.59 -14.41 17.02
CA GLY A 169 -5.80 -15.10 17.48
C GLY A 169 -7.07 -14.22 17.58
N LEU A 170 -6.93 -12.92 17.36
CA LEU A 170 -8.08 -12.01 17.21
C LEU A 170 -8.55 -12.02 15.76
N ASP A 171 -9.85 -12.33 15.57
CA ASP A 171 -10.50 -12.26 14.26
C ASP A 171 -11.13 -10.87 14.11
N LEU A 172 -10.52 -10.02 13.26
CA LEU A 172 -10.99 -8.66 13.02
C LEU A 172 -12.34 -8.62 12.27
N GLY A 173 -12.73 -9.74 11.65
CA GLY A 173 -14.02 -9.86 10.98
C GLY A 173 -15.21 -10.01 11.94
N LYS A 174 -14.96 -10.24 13.23
CA LYS A 174 -15.99 -10.39 14.26
C LYS A 174 -16.05 -9.16 15.15
N ASN A 175 -17.27 -8.84 15.62
CA ASN A 175 -17.42 -7.80 16.62
C ASN A 175 -16.81 -8.25 17.96
N LEU A 176 -16.06 -7.37 18.59
CA LEU A 176 -15.46 -7.61 19.89
C LEU A 176 -16.39 -7.08 20.98
N ASN A 177 -16.87 -7.96 21.84
CA ASN A 177 -17.70 -7.58 22.99
C ASN A 177 -16.81 -7.50 24.22
N ILE A 178 -16.64 -6.30 24.79
CA ILE A 178 -15.93 -6.05 26.03
C ILE A 178 -16.94 -5.54 27.06
N GLY A 179 -17.53 -6.45 27.84
CA GLY A 179 -18.64 -6.13 28.77
C GLY A 179 -19.85 -5.61 27.99
N ASP A 180 -20.36 -4.45 28.39
CA ASP A 180 -21.49 -3.79 27.72
C ASP A 180 -21.12 -3.01 26.45
N PHE A 181 -19.84 -2.93 26.12
CA PHE A 181 -19.35 -2.18 24.96
C PHE A 181 -19.07 -3.11 23.77
N GLN A 182 -19.78 -2.89 22.66
CA GLN A 182 -19.60 -3.64 21.44
C GLN A 182 -18.78 -2.82 20.45
N ILE A 183 -17.56 -3.31 20.15
CA ILE A 183 -16.69 -2.71 19.12
C ILE A 183 -16.99 -3.43 17.81
N SER A 184 -17.44 -2.68 16.82
CA SER A 184 -17.69 -3.20 15.47
C SER A 184 -16.41 -3.70 14.82
N SER A 185 -16.52 -4.73 13.97
CA SER A 185 -15.41 -5.24 13.18
C SER A 185 -14.75 -4.11 12.33
N VAL A 186 -15.54 -3.20 11.77
CA VAL A 186 -15.04 -2.05 10.99
C VAL A 186 -14.14 -1.14 11.83
N THR A 187 -14.48 -0.92 13.10
CA THR A 187 -13.65 -0.15 14.04
C THR A 187 -12.32 -0.83 14.33
N LEU A 188 -12.28 -2.17 14.36
CA LEU A 188 -11.03 -2.92 14.51
C LEU A 188 -10.13 -2.75 13.29
N TYR A 189 -10.68 -2.77 12.08
CA TYR A 189 -9.94 -2.46 10.84
C TYR A 189 -9.38 -1.04 10.86
N TYR A 190 -10.15 -0.06 11.35
CA TYR A 190 -9.67 1.31 11.50
C TYR A 190 -8.38 1.39 12.32
N TYR A 191 -8.33 0.74 13.49
CA TYR A 191 -7.13 0.75 14.33
C TYR A 191 -5.95 0.04 13.67
N LEU A 192 -6.19 -1.03 12.92
CA LEU A 192 -5.14 -1.69 12.15
C LEU A 192 -4.58 -0.74 11.08
N PHE A 193 -5.45 -0.09 10.30
CA PHE A 193 -5.04 0.85 9.26
C PHE A 193 -4.33 2.07 9.85
N LEU A 194 -4.83 2.59 10.95
CA LEU A 194 -4.19 3.68 11.69
C LEU A 194 -2.76 3.31 12.13
N LEU A 195 -2.58 2.11 12.65
CA LEU A 195 -1.25 1.62 13.06
C LEU A 195 -0.29 1.56 11.86
N LEU A 196 -0.75 1.07 10.72
CA LEU A 196 0.07 1.01 9.50
C LEU A 196 0.37 2.40 8.95
N VAL A 197 -0.58 3.33 8.98
CA VAL A 197 -0.36 4.73 8.60
C VAL A 197 0.67 5.38 9.52
N ILE A 198 0.57 5.20 10.84
CA ILE A 198 1.56 5.72 11.80
C ILE A 198 2.95 5.15 11.50
N GLY A 199 3.05 3.83 11.25
CA GLY A 199 4.29 3.19 10.85
C GLY A 199 4.87 3.81 9.57
N THR A 200 4.03 4.03 8.56
CA THR A 200 4.40 4.69 7.31
C THR A 200 4.91 6.11 7.54
N VAL A 201 4.21 6.91 8.35
CA VAL A 201 4.63 8.28 8.70
C VAL A 201 6.00 8.28 9.37
N VAL A 202 6.23 7.38 10.33
CA VAL A 202 7.52 7.27 11.02
C VAL A 202 8.64 6.90 10.03
N VAL A 203 8.38 5.96 9.12
CA VAL A 203 9.37 5.58 8.10
C VAL A 203 9.64 6.73 7.13
N CYS A 204 8.61 7.41 6.63
CA CYS A 204 8.77 8.56 5.73
C CYS A 204 9.56 9.69 6.39
N TYR A 205 9.27 10.00 7.68
CA TYR A 205 9.97 11.03 8.42
C TYR A 205 11.47 10.69 8.60
N ARG A 206 11.78 9.45 9.01
CA ARG A 206 13.17 8.99 9.14
C ARG A 206 13.88 8.93 7.80
N LEU A 207 13.15 8.58 6.74
CA LEU A 207 13.70 8.50 5.40
C LEU A 207 14.09 9.87 4.87
N GLN A 208 13.27 10.90 5.12
CA GLN A 208 13.54 12.28 4.73
C GLN A 208 14.89 12.78 5.29
N ASP A 209 15.18 12.50 6.56
CA ASP A 209 16.42 12.92 7.24
C ASP A 209 17.61 11.99 6.97
N SER A 210 17.39 10.87 6.27
CA SER A 210 18.42 9.88 5.95
C SER A 210 19.39 10.36 4.87
N ARG A 211 20.51 9.65 4.67
CA ARG A 211 21.44 9.88 3.56
C ARG A 211 20.74 9.69 2.20
N ILE A 212 19.80 8.74 2.12
CA ILE A 212 19.03 8.43 0.91
C ILE A 212 18.08 9.59 0.60
N GLY A 213 17.32 10.06 1.59
CA GLY A 213 16.38 11.19 1.42
C GLY A 213 17.09 12.46 0.97
N ARG A 214 18.25 12.79 1.57
CA ARG A 214 19.06 13.93 1.14
C ARG A 214 19.58 13.78 -0.30
N ALA A 215 19.96 12.57 -0.69
CA ALA A 215 20.38 12.31 -2.08
C ALA A 215 19.20 12.50 -3.06
N TRP A 216 18.00 12.08 -2.71
CA TRP A 216 16.81 12.31 -3.53
C TRP A 216 16.48 13.80 -3.65
N MET A 217 16.51 14.55 -2.56
CA MET A 217 16.29 16.00 -2.62
C MET A 217 17.34 16.71 -3.48
N ALA A 218 18.61 16.30 -3.41
CA ALA A 218 19.66 16.83 -4.29
C ALA A 218 19.40 16.51 -5.78
N ILE A 219 18.94 15.29 -6.09
CA ILE A 219 18.59 14.89 -7.47
C ILE A 219 17.38 15.69 -7.97
N ARG A 220 16.41 15.97 -7.12
CA ARG A 220 15.22 16.75 -7.45
C ARG A 220 15.56 18.20 -7.81
N GLU A 221 16.50 18.81 -7.06
CA GLU A 221 16.93 20.19 -7.32
C GLU A 221 17.76 20.29 -8.63
N ASP A 222 18.81 19.50 -8.75
CA ASP A 222 19.65 19.42 -9.98
C ASP A 222 20.32 18.05 -10.11
N GLU A 223 19.87 17.27 -11.08
CA GLU A 223 20.41 15.93 -11.35
C GLU A 223 21.87 15.94 -11.80
N ILE A 224 22.27 16.99 -12.57
CA ILE A 224 23.62 17.10 -13.13
C ILE A 224 24.60 17.44 -12.01
N ALA A 225 24.23 18.40 -11.15
CA ALA A 225 25.02 18.75 -9.98
C ALA A 225 25.13 17.58 -8.99
N ALA A 226 24.04 16.88 -8.70
CA ALA A 226 24.05 15.69 -7.84
C ALA A 226 25.00 14.61 -8.37
N LYS A 227 24.99 14.37 -9.68
CA LYS A 227 25.91 13.43 -10.34
C LYS A 227 27.36 13.87 -10.24
N ALA A 228 27.65 15.16 -10.42
CA ALA A 228 28.99 15.72 -10.28
C ALA A 228 29.53 15.58 -8.85
N MET A 229 28.63 15.60 -7.84
CA MET A 229 28.96 15.36 -6.44
C MET A 229 29.11 13.87 -6.08
N GLY A 230 29.10 12.96 -7.06
CA GLY A 230 29.31 11.52 -6.87
C GLY A 230 28.06 10.72 -6.52
N ILE A 231 26.86 11.31 -6.58
CA ILE A 231 25.62 10.57 -6.34
C ILE A 231 25.28 9.73 -7.58
N ASN A 232 25.07 8.42 -7.37
CA ASN A 232 24.58 7.53 -8.43
C ASN A 232 23.08 7.77 -8.64
N THR A 233 22.74 8.74 -9.51
CA THR A 233 21.35 9.17 -9.71
C THR A 233 20.44 8.05 -10.21
N ARG A 234 20.95 7.13 -11.04
CA ARG A 234 20.18 5.99 -11.54
C ARG A 234 19.71 5.08 -10.40
N ASN A 235 20.65 4.64 -9.56
CA ASN A 235 20.32 3.72 -8.47
C ASN A 235 19.42 4.38 -7.41
N MET A 236 19.64 5.68 -7.15
CA MET A 236 18.79 6.44 -6.23
C MET A 236 17.36 6.59 -6.74
N LYS A 237 17.17 6.85 -8.03
CA LYS A 237 15.84 6.90 -8.65
C LYS A 237 15.14 5.54 -8.62
N LEU A 238 15.86 4.44 -8.96
CA LEU A 238 15.32 3.09 -8.86
C LEU A 238 14.89 2.76 -7.44
N LEU A 239 15.68 3.15 -6.45
CA LEU A 239 15.35 2.97 -5.05
C LEU A 239 14.10 3.76 -4.66
N ALA A 240 13.93 4.98 -5.16
CA ALA A 240 12.72 5.78 -4.93
C ALA A 240 11.47 5.09 -5.48
N PHE A 241 11.52 4.61 -6.74
CA PHE A 241 10.43 3.84 -7.34
C PHE A 241 10.11 2.56 -6.55
N GLY A 242 11.14 1.78 -6.21
CA GLY A 242 10.96 0.54 -5.44
C GLY A 242 10.35 0.79 -4.06
N MET A 243 10.86 1.80 -3.34
CA MET A 243 10.35 2.14 -2.02
C MET A 243 8.93 2.71 -2.09
N GLY A 244 8.66 3.65 -3.00
CA GLY A 244 7.31 4.16 -3.22
C GLY A 244 6.33 3.02 -3.54
N ALA A 245 6.68 2.17 -4.51
CA ALA A 245 5.88 1.02 -4.89
C ALA A 245 5.61 0.06 -3.71
N SER A 246 6.59 -0.16 -2.82
CA SER A 246 6.40 -1.02 -1.64
C SER A 246 5.27 -0.53 -0.74
N PHE A 247 5.16 0.78 -0.50
CA PHE A 247 4.05 1.36 0.25
C PHE A 247 2.72 1.23 -0.49
N GLY A 248 2.74 1.36 -1.83
CA GLY A 248 1.56 1.08 -2.67
C GLY A 248 1.08 -0.36 -2.52
N GLY A 249 2.00 -1.33 -2.57
CA GLY A 249 1.70 -2.74 -2.38
C GLY A 249 1.16 -3.06 -0.98
N VAL A 250 1.74 -2.47 0.06
CA VAL A 250 1.23 -2.63 1.45
C VAL A 250 -0.17 -2.03 1.57
N ALA A 251 -0.41 -0.84 1.03
CA ALA A 251 -1.74 -0.23 1.04
C ALA A 251 -2.78 -1.07 0.28
N GLY A 252 -2.36 -1.76 -0.78
CA GLY A 252 -3.23 -2.66 -1.53
C GLY A 252 -3.58 -3.96 -0.79
N ALA A 253 -2.68 -4.44 0.07
CA ALA A 253 -2.91 -5.65 0.86
C ALA A 253 -3.80 -5.40 2.10
N MET A 254 -4.14 -4.15 2.38
CA MET A 254 -5.05 -3.72 3.45
C MET A 254 -6.51 -3.76 2.98
#